data_5feaead9db3b6ea324971e831d1d7ab5
#
_entry.id   5feaead9db3b6ea324971e831d1d7ab5
#
_cell.length_a   1.000
_cell.length_b   1.000
_cell.length_c   1.000
_cell.angle_alpha   90.00
_cell.angle_beta   90.00
_cell.angle_gamma   90.00
#
_symmetry.space_group_name_H-M   'P 1'
#
loop_
_entity.id
_entity.type
_entity.pdbx_description
1 polymer ?
#
loop_
_entity_poly.entity_id
_entity_poly.type
_entity_poly.pdbx_seq_one_letter_code
_entity_poly.pdbx_strand_id
1 'polypeptide(L)'
;MSVESKIRLPFMKMHGLGNDFVVVDGRDSRIELTDSLISAVADRHRGVGFDQLAVILPSDVDAHLDFYNSDGSKSAACGNATRCIARFLMNETGKTTLDLKTDRGILHAMDQGEGITAVNMGHPMLDWNEVPLAYECDTLSLPIEGAPTATGMGNPHCTFFVDDAEQVDLESRGSETEHHALFPERTNVQFASVIAPNHLRMRVWERGVGVTLASGSSSCATAVAAARRGLTGRSVTIDLDGGQIQVDWRDDGVWMAGPTAHVFDGVFTLEFLERV
;
A
#
# COMPACT_ATOMS: atom_id res chain seq x y z
N MET A 1 34.85 -18.57 27.95
CA MET A 1 34.03 -19.04 26.83
C MET A 1 33.07 -17.91 26.51
N SER A 2 33.37 -17.16 25.47
CA SER A 2 32.52 -16.09 24.98
C SER A 2 31.25 -16.74 24.44
N VAL A 3 30.10 -16.42 25.02
CA VAL A 3 28.84 -16.71 24.43
C VAL A 3 28.74 -15.75 23.24
N GLU A 4 29.09 -16.23 22.03
CA GLU A 4 28.75 -15.56 20.80
C GLU A 4 27.26 -15.22 20.90
N SER A 5 26.94 -13.94 20.82
CA SER A 5 25.55 -13.46 20.77
C SER A 5 24.95 -14.04 19.51
N LYS A 6 24.24 -15.16 19.65
CA LYS A 6 23.51 -15.77 18.55
C LYS A 6 22.55 -14.72 18.00
N ILE A 7 22.80 -14.27 16.79
CA ILE A 7 21.99 -13.27 16.11
C ILE A 7 20.55 -13.77 16.08
N ARG A 8 19.68 -13.14 16.85
CA ARG A 8 18.24 -13.34 16.79
C ARG A 8 17.69 -12.18 16.00
N LEU A 9 16.92 -12.44 14.96
CA LEU A 9 16.28 -11.39 14.20
C LEU A 9 14.82 -11.24 14.70
N PRO A 10 14.54 -10.23 15.53
CA PRO A 10 13.18 -9.93 15.96
C PRO A 10 12.39 -9.30 14.80
N PHE A 11 11.10 -9.53 14.80
CA PHE A 11 10.17 -8.93 13.85
C PHE A 11 8.82 -8.65 14.50
N MET A 12 8.05 -7.75 13.89
CA MET A 12 6.66 -7.47 14.20
C MET A 12 5.77 -7.99 13.08
N LYS A 13 4.64 -8.60 13.41
CA LYS A 13 3.55 -8.89 12.46
C LYS A 13 2.52 -7.78 12.57
N MET A 14 2.28 -7.08 11.46
CA MET A 14 1.36 -5.95 11.39
C MET A 14 0.43 -6.07 10.19
N HIS A 15 -0.69 -5.37 10.20
CA HIS A 15 -1.52 -5.18 9.01
C HIS A 15 -2.26 -3.84 9.01
N GLY A 16 -2.56 -3.35 7.80
CA GLY A 16 -3.52 -2.28 7.56
C GLY A 16 -4.69 -2.81 6.73
N LEU A 17 -5.85 -3.02 7.38
CA LEU A 17 -7.06 -3.55 6.72
C LEU A 17 -6.85 -4.90 6.01
N GLY A 18 -6.11 -5.82 6.63
CA GLY A 18 -5.83 -7.15 6.10
C GLY A 18 -4.64 -7.25 5.14
N ASN A 19 -4.15 -6.15 4.59
CA ASN A 19 -2.87 -6.12 3.89
C ASN A 19 -1.75 -6.23 4.94
N ASP A 20 -1.01 -7.34 4.95
CA ASP A 20 -0.21 -7.78 6.10
C ASP A 20 1.31 -7.72 5.86
N PHE A 21 2.03 -7.39 6.93
CA PHE A 21 3.45 -7.10 6.87
C PHE A 21 4.24 -7.87 7.93
N VAL A 22 5.45 -8.28 7.57
CA VAL A 22 6.55 -8.51 8.50
C VAL A 22 7.39 -7.24 8.55
N VAL A 23 7.55 -6.67 9.73
CA VAL A 23 8.34 -5.45 9.95
C VAL A 23 9.55 -5.79 10.78
N VAL A 24 10.74 -5.44 10.30
CA VAL A 24 12.01 -5.65 10.99
C VAL A 24 12.60 -4.28 11.37
N ASP A 25 12.93 -4.11 12.65
CA ASP A 25 13.59 -2.89 13.13
C ASP A 25 15.09 -3.03 13.02
N GLY A 26 15.68 -2.34 12.06
CA GLY A 26 17.11 -2.31 11.77
C GLY A 26 17.81 -1.05 12.24
N ARG A 27 17.20 -0.22 13.09
CA ARG A 27 17.79 1.04 13.53
C ARG A 27 19.04 0.84 14.38
N ASP A 28 19.08 -0.22 15.19
CA ASP A 28 20.19 -0.50 16.12
C ASP A 28 21.13 -1.61 15.64
N SER A 29 20.82 -2.29 14.54
CA SER A 29 21.62 -3.41 14.05
C SER A 29 21.61 -3.49 12.53
N ARG A 30 22.78 -3.86 11.97
CA ARG A 30 22.86 -4.14 10.53
C ARG A 30 22.13 -5.46 10.25
N ILE A 31 21.11 -5.40 9.41
CA ILE A 31 20.34 -6.56 8.96
C ILE A 31 20.74 -6.83 7.52
N GLU A 32 21.15 -8.06 7.24
CA GLU A 32 21.38 -8.53 5.88
C GLU A 32 20.17 -9.38 5.47
N LEU A 33 19.31 -8.82 4.61
CA LEU A 33 18.19 -9.52 4.00
C LEU A 33 18.61 -9.95 2.59
N THR A 34 18.59 -11.25 2.34
CA THR A 34 18.73 -11.81 1.00
C THR A 34 17.36 -12.08 0.40
N ASP A 35 17.26 -12.09 -0.94
CA ASP A 35 15.99 -12.42 -1.61
C ASP A 35 15.49 -13.81 -1.20
N SER A 36 16.40 -14.77 -0.96
CA SER A 36 16.05 -16.10 -0.46
C SER A 36 15.44 -16.08 0.94
N LEU A 37 16.01 -15.27 1.87
CA LEU A 37 15.45 -15.11 3.22
C LEU A 37 14.07 -14.45 3.17
N ILE A 38 13.93 -13.38 2.39
CA ILE A 38 12.65 -12.67 2.24
C ILE A 38 11.57 -13.63 1.70
N SER A 39 11.89 -14.38 0.64
CA SER A 39 10.96 -15.35 0.04
C SER A 39 10.61 -16.49 1.00
N ALA A 40 11.57 -16.97 1.80
CA ALA A 40 11.31 -18.01 2.81
C ALA A 40 10.41 -17.49 3.94
N VAL A 41 10.61 -16.25 4.40
CA VAL A 41 9.74 -15.60 5.40
C VAL A 41 8.33 -15.37 4.84
N ALA A 42 8.21 -15.05 3.54
CA ALA A 42 6.94 -14.81 2.86
C ALA A 42 6.06 -16.05 2.72
N ASP A 43 6.65 -17.24 2.73
CA ASP A 43 5.89 -18.50 2.62
C ASP A 43 4.89 -18.62 3.77
N ARG A 44 3.58 -18.60 3.47
CA ARG A 44 2.50 -18.64 4.47
C ARG A 44 2.36 -20.00 5.18
N HIS A 45 3.03 -21.04 4.69
CA HIS A 45 2.98 -22.40 5.26
C HIS A 45 4.25 -22.80 6.01
N ARG A 46 5.40 -22.21 5.65
CA ARG A 46 6.72 -22.60 6.16
C ARG A 46 7.45 -21.42 6.83
N GLY A 47 7.07 -20.18 6.51
CA GLY A 47 7.57 -18.95 7.09
C GLY A 47 6.53 -18.30 7.99
N VAL A 48 6.54 -16.97 8.01
CA VAL A 48 5.55 -16.13 8.71
C VAL A 48 4.36 -15.80 7.80
N GLY A 49 4.63 -15.65 6.50
CA GLY A 49 3.68 -15.16 5.52
C GLY A 49 3.47 -13.64 5.62
N PHE A 50 3.43 -12.98 4.50
CA PHE A 50 3.13 -11.55 4.38
C PHE A 50 2.83 -11.18 2.92
N ASP A 51 2.22 -10.01 2.72
CA ASP A 51 2.12 -9.38 1.41
C ASP A 51 3.40 -8.60 1.08
N GLN A 52 3.99 -7.91 2.07
CA GLN A 52 5.29 -7.25 1.96
C GLN A 52 6.07 -7.32 3.28
N LEU A 53 7.41 -7.28 3.17
CA LEU A 53 8.31 -7.08 4.29
C LEU A 53 8.79 -5.63 4.31
N ALA A 54 8.82 -5.02 5.48
CA ALA A 54 9.34 -3.66 5.67
C ALA A 54 10.50 -3.66 6.66
N VAL A 55 11.48 -2.80 6.41
CA VAL A 55 12.62 -2.59 7.31
C VAL A 55 12.65 -1.13 7.75
N ILE A 56 12.75 -0.90 9.05
CA ILE A 56 12.97 0.42 9.62
C ILE A 56 14.48 0.62 9.75
N LEU A 57 15.01 1.65 9.13
CA LEU A 57 16.43 1.97 9.11
C LEU A 57 16.70 3.34 9.74
N PRO A 58 17.90 3.59 10.27
CA PRO A 58 18.29 4.92 10.74
C PRO A 58 18.27 5.92 9.58
N SER A 59 17.94 7.18 9.87
CA SER A 59 17.80 8.25 8.88
C SER A 59 18.18 9.61 9.46
N ASP A 60 18.32 10.59 8.59
CA ASP A 60 18.40 12.02 8.88
C ASP A 60 17.03 12.66 9.22
N VAL A 61 15.95 11.94 8.96
CA VAL A 61 14.58 12.23 9.41
C VAL A 61 14.16 11.18 10.46
N ASP A 62 12.86 11.02 10.75
CA ASP A 62 12.43 10.11 11.83
C ASP A 62 12.80 8.64 11.57
N ALA A 63 12.70 8.17 10.33
CA ALA A 63 13.17 6.85 9.90
C ALA A 63 13.30 6.77 8.37
N HIS A 64 14.09 5.78 7.88
CA HIS A 64 14.07 5.34 6.48
C HIS A 64 13.39 3.97 6.41
N LEU A 65 12.53 3.78 5.43
CA LEU A 65 11.76 2.57 5.23
C LEU A 65 12.12 1.91 3.91
N ASP A 66 12.63 0.69 3.96
CA ASP A 66 12.77 -0.19 2.80
C ASP A 66 11.60 -1.17 2.76
N PHE A 67 11.08 -1.46 1.55
CA PHE A 67 9.98 -2.41 1.35
C PHE A 67 10.39 -3.48 0.34
N TYR A 68 9.95 -4.72 0.59
CA TYR A 68 10.23 -5.86 -0.25
C TYR A 68 8.96 -6.66 -0.51
N ASN A 69 8.79 -7.09 -1.75
CA ASN A 69 7.74 -8.01 -2.14
C ASN A 69 8.06 -9.44 -1.67
N SER A 70 7.10 -10.34 -1.75
CA SER A 70 7.26 -11.73 -1.33
C SER A 70 8.30 -12.54 -2.12
N ASP A 71 8.70 -12.06 -3.28
CA ASP A 71 9.75 -12.65 -4.13
C ASP A 71 11.16 -12.10 -3.84
N GLY A 72 11.30 -11.17 -2.88
CA GLY A 72 12.55 -10.49 -2.55
C GLY A 72 12.80 -9.19 -3.31
N SER A 73 12.07 -8.91 -4.37
CA SER A 73 12.23 -7.67 -5.12
C SER A 73 11.86 -6.43 -4.30
N LYS A 74 12.59 -5.32 -4.49
CA LYS A 74 12.29 -4.06 -3.82
C LYS A 74 10.99 -3.44 -4.35
N SER A 75 10.22 -2.86 -3.43
CA SER A 75 9.09 -1.98 -3.71
C SER A 75 9.44 -0.56 -3.27
N ALA A 76 9.18 0.42 -4.12
CA ALA A 76 9.57 1.82 -3.85
C ALA A 76 8.80 2.47 -2.71
N ALA A 77 7.60 2.03 -2.38
CA ALA A 77 6.80 2.46 -1.25
C ALA A 77 5.60 1.53 -0.99
N CYS A 78 5.11 1.53 0.24
CA CYS A 78 3.86 0.88 0.63
C CYS A 78 3.11 1.75 1.64
N GLY A 79 2.00 2.35 1.23
CA GLY A 79 1.24 3.27 2.09
C GLY A 79 0.65 2.59 3.34
N ASN A 80 0.17 1.35 3.22
CA ASN A 80 -0.37 0.60 4.35
C ASN A 80 0.72 0.22 5.37
N ALA A 81 1.89 -0.26 4.90
CA ALA A 81 3.03 -0.55 5.77
C ALA A 81 3.58 0.73 6.42
N THR A 82 3.70 1.83 5.65
CA THR A 82 4.12 3.13 6.18
C THR A 82 3.20 3.58 7.31
N ARG A 83 1.87 3.41 7.16
CA ARG A 83 0.89 3.74 8.20
C ARG A 83 1.07 2.89 9.47
N CYS A 84 1.32 1.59 9.32
CA CYS A 84 1.61 0.68 10.43
C CYS A 84 2.88 1.09 11.18
N ILE A 85 3.97 1.33 10.45
CA ILE A 85 5.26 1.72 11.03
C ILE A 85 5.17 3.11 11.67
N ALA A 86 4.47 4.07 11.03
CA ALA A 86 4.24 5.39 11.61
C ALA A 86 3.55 5.28 12.98
N ARG A 87 2.48 4.47 13.10
CA ARG A 87 1.81 4.23 14.38
C ARG A 87 2.76 3.62 15.42
N PHE A 88 3.55 2.64 15.03
CA PHE A 88 4.55 2.03 15.91
C PHE A 88 5.55 3.08 16.44
N LEU A 89 6.15 3.87 15.56
CA LEU A 89 7.12 4.90 15.94
C LEU A 89 6.49 6.05 16.75
N MET A 90 5.25 6.45 16.46
CA MET A 90 4.50 7.42 17.25
C MET A 90 4.27 6.92 18.68
N ASN A 91 3.90 5.66 18.85
CA ASN A 91 3.70 5.05 20.16
C ASN A 91 5.02 4.96 20.96
N GLU A 92 6.14 4.68 20.26
CA GLU A 92 7.48 4.62 20.89
C GLU A 92 7.99 5.99 21.30
N THR A 93 7.84 7.00 20.44
CA THR A 93 8.48 8.32 20.62
C THR A 93 7.57 9.36 21.27
N GLY A 94 6.26 9.14 21.29
CA GLY A 94 5.26 10.13 21.73
C GLY A 94 5.02 11.26 20.72
N LYS A 95 5.63 11.22 19.52
CA LYS A 95 5.39 12.20 18.46
C LYS A 95 4.01 11.96 17.82
N THR A 96 3.38 13.04 17.36
CA THR A 96 2.10 13.01 16.64
C THR A 96 2.27 13.18 15.12
N THR A 97 3.47 13.54 14.67
CA THR A 97 3.83 13.67 13.26
C THR A 97 5.21 13.08 13.02
N LEU A 98 5.41 12.45 11.86
CA LEU A 98 6.68 11.85 11.47
C LEU A 98 6.96 12.12 9.99
N ASP A 99 8.24 12.25 9.68
CA ASP A 99 8.78 12.27 8.32
C ASP A 99 9.50 10.94 8.06
N LEU A 100 8.96 10.15 7.12
CA LEU A 100 9.44 8.82 6.80
C LEU A 100 10.01 8.81 5.38
N LYS A 101 11.31 8.55 5.27
CA LYS A 101 12.01 8.48 3.99
C LYS A 101 11.78 7.12 3.33
N THR A 102 11.52 7.13 2.03
CA THR A 102 11.36 5.94 1.18
C THR A 102 12.07 6.17 -0.15
N ASP A 103 12.17 5.16 -1.00
CA ASP A 103 12.72 5.32 -2.36
C ASP A 103 11.90 6.30 -3.22
N ARG A 104 10.62 6.55 -2.86
CA ARG A 104 9.76 7.57 -3.51
C ARG A 104 9.93 8.98 -2.96
N GLY A 105 10.69 9.17 -1.89
CA GLY A 105 10.85 10.42 -1.19
C GLY A 105 10.32 10.36 0.24
N ILE A 106 10.09 11.54 0.82
CA ILE A 106 9.59 11.67 2.20
C ILE A 106 8.07 11.58 2.20
N LEU A 107 7.54 10.67 3.02
CA LEU A 107 6.12 10.56 3.33
C LEU A 107 5.85 11.16 4.71
N HIS A 108 4.93 12.12 4.77
CA HIS A 108 4.48 12.70 6.04
C HIS A 108 3.40 11.84 6.66
N ALA A 109 3.56 11.49 7.92
CA ALA A 109 2.56 10.74 8.69
C ALA A 109 2.04 11.58 9.87
N MET A 110 0.76 11.39 10.23
CA MET A 110 0.09 12.13 11.30
C MET A 110 -0.82 11.22 12.10
N ASP A 111 -0.79 11.37 13.42
CA ASP A 111 -1.78 10.79 14.33
C ASP A 111 -3.09 11.61 14.26
N GLN A 112 -4.20 10.96 13.95
CA GLN A 112 -5.54 11.57 13.97
C GLN A 112 -6.35 11.25 15.22
N GLY A 113 -5.72 10.60 16.22
CA GLY A 113 -6.41 10.11 17.41
C GLY A 113 -7.11 8.78 17.19
N GLU A 114 -7.62 8.19 18.26
CA GLU A 114 -8.40 6.94 18.26
C GLU A 114 -7.73 5.75 17.51
N GLY A 115 -6.41 5.75 17.46
CA GLY A 115 -5.65 4.71 16.74
C GLY A 115 -5.60 4.88 15.22
N ILE A 116 -6.15 5.98 14.70
CA ILE A 116 -6.13 6.30 13.27
C ILE A 116 -4.81 7.01 12.91
N THR A 117 -4.14 6.51 11.90
CA THR A 117 -2.91 7.11 11.34
C THR A 117 -3.16 7.54 9.91
N ALA A 118 -2.78 8.78 9.58
CA ALA A 118 -2.81 9.30 8.22
C ALA A 118 -1.41 9.34 7.63
N VAL A 119 -1.30 9.09 6.31
CA VAL A 119 -0.06 9.24 5.53
C VAL A 119 -0.36 10.02 4.26
N ASN A 120 0.49 10.99 3.95
CA ASN A 120 0.45 11.72 2.68
C ASN A 120 1.11 10.86 1.59
N MET A 121 0.33 10.47 0.61
CA MET A 121 0.75 9.64 -0.53
C MET A 121 1.33 10.46 -1.70
N GLY A 122 1.44 11.79 -1.53
CA GLY A 122 1.89 12.74 -2.54
C GLY A 122 0.78 13.19 -3.50
N HIS A 123 1.17 13.94 -4.52
CA HIS A 123 0.23 14.42 -5.53
C HIS A 123 -0.13 13.31 -6.52
N PRO A 124 -1.40 13.28 -6.98
CA PRO A 124 -1.80 12.35 -8.02
C PRO A 124 -1.21 12.80 -9.37
N MET A 125 -0.83 11.84 -10.20
CA MET A 125 -0.40 12.04 -11.58
C MET A 125 -1.61 11.89 -12.49
N LEU A 126 -1.91 12.92 -13.29
CA LEU A 126 -3.17 13.00 -14.03
C LEU A 126 -2.97 13.03 -15.55
N ASP A 127 -1.77 13.26 -16.02
CA ASP A 127 -1.44 13.26 -17.43
C ASP A 127 -1.17 11.83 -17.93
N TRP A 128 -1.53 11.56 -19.17
CA TRP A 128 -1.43 10.21 -19.75
C TRP A 128 -0.02 9.62 -19.72
N ASN A 129 1.00 10.43 -19.90
CA ASN A 129 2.41 10.01 -19.85
C ASN A 129 2.92 9.75 -18.42
N GLU A 130 2.32 10.38 -17.41
CA GLU A 130 2.63 10.16 -16.00
C GLU A 130 1.94 8.89 -15.45
N VAL A 131 0.78 8.52 -16.02
CA VAL A 131 0.09 7.23 -15.72
C VAL A 131 0.69 6.06 -16.51
N PRO A 132 1.75 6.22 -17.22
CA PRO A 132 2.38 5.63 -18.38
C PRO A 132 1.43 4.86 -19.31
N LEU A 133 0.45 5.57 -19.88
CA LEU A 133 -0.41 5.02 -20.92
C LEU A 133 0.35 4.89 -22.26
N ALA A 134 -0.06 3.96 -23.11
CA ALA A 134 0.60 3.67 -24.38
C ALA A 134 0.57 4.82 -25.39
N TYR A 135 -0.43 5.71 -25.30
CA TYR A 135 -0.59 6.87 -26.16
C TYR A 135 -1.46 7.94 -25.50
N GLU A 136 -1.40 9.16 -26.03
CA GLU A 136 -2.17 10.30 -25.55
C GLU A 136 -3.67 10.05 -25.67
N CYS A 137 -4.37 10.12 -24.54
CA CYS A 137 -5.84 10.03 -24.45
C CYS A 137 -6.33 10.75 -23.19
N ASP A 138 -7.65 10.97 -23.12
CA ASP A 138 -8.30 11.54 -21.95
C ASP A 138 -8.23 10.56 -20.77
N THR A 139 -7.46 10.91 -19.74
CA THR A 139 -7.33 10.09 -18.52
C THR A 139 -8.59 10.06 -17.68
N LEU A 140 -9.52 11.00 -17.86
CA LEU A 140 -10.79 11.01 -17.14
C LEU A 140 -11.75 9.95 -17.68
N SER A 141 -11.67 9.65 -18.99
CA SER A 141 -12.56 8.71 -19.67
C SER A 141 -11.76 7.93 -20.71
N LEU A 142 -11.12 6.84 -20.29
CA LEU A 142 -10.31 6.03 -21.18
C LEU A 142 -11.13 5.38 -22.29
N PRO A 143 -10.55 5.15 -23.48
CA PRO A 143 -11.20 4.48 -24.61
C PRO A 143 -11.27 2.96 -24.40
N ILE A 144 -11.73 2.52 -23.24
CA ILE A 144 -11.94 1.13 -22.84
C ILE A 144 -13.44 1.00 -22.50
N GLU A 145 -14.03 -0.16 -22.72
CA GLU A 145 -15.43 -0.42 -22.38
C GLU A 145 -15.71 -0.10 -20.90
N GLY A 146 -16.77 0.67 -20.63
CA GLY A 146 -17.08 1.22 -19.32
C GLY A 146 -16.38 2.54 -19.01
N ALA A 147 -15.59 3.08 -19.94
CA ALA A 147 -14.95 4.40 -19.87
C ALA A 147 -14.30 4.70 -18.49
N PRO A 148 -13.37 3.85 -17.99
CA PRO A 148 -12.75 4.05 -16.68
C PRO A 148 -11.86 5.28 -16.65
N THR A 149 -11.47 5.68 -15.45
CA THR A 149 -10.54 6.81 -15.20
C THR A 149 -9.16 6.30 -14.88
N ALA A 150 -8.13 6.85 -15.53
CA ALA A 150 -6.74 6.61 -15.19
C ALA A 150 -6.24 7.63 -14.16
N THR A 151 -5.47 7.16 -13.19
CA THR A 151 -4.83 7.99 -12.15
C THR A 151 -3.51 7.36 -11.75
N GLY A 152 -2.43 8.13 -11.71
CA GLY A 152 -1.14 7.70 -11.17
C GLY A 152 -1.04 8.07 -9.69
N MET A 153 -0.60 7.10 -8.86
CA MET A 153 -0.19 7.33 -7.47
C MET A 153 1.26 6.83 -7.27
N GLY A 154 2.11 7.08 -8.31
CA GLY A 154 3.46 6.52 -8.42
C GLY A 154 3.48 5.09 -8.98
N ASN A 155 2.32 4.55 -9.26
CA ASN A 155 2.00 3.37 -10.03
C ASN A 155 0.67 3.61 -10.76
N PRO A 156 0.41 2.95 -11.90
CA PRO A 156 -0.81 3.15 -12.67
C PRO A 156 -2.03 2.51 -12.03
N HIS A 157 -3.16 3.23 -12.12
CA HIS A 157 -4.47 2.80 -11.65
C HIS A 157 -5.54 3.05 -12.71
N CYS A 158 -6.44 2.08 -12.89
CA CYS A 158 -7.60 2.14 -13.76
C CYS A 158 -8.87 1.92 -12.92
N THR A 159 -9.68 2.97 -12.75
CA THR A 159 -10.86 2.95 -11.90
C THR A 159 -12.14 2.95 -12.72
N PHE A 160 -12.92 1.89 -12.59
CA PHE A 160 -14.29 1.78 -13.12
C PHE A 160 -15.29 2.22 -12.05
N PHE A 161 -16.24 3.07 -12.44
CA PHE A 161 -17.41 3.36 -11.61
C PHE A 161 -18.57 2.53 -12.13
N VAL A 162 -19.15 1.72 -11.25
CA VAL A 162 -20.21 0.75 -11.53
C VAL A 162 -21.37 0.92 -10.56
N ASP A 163 -22.55 0.43 -10.91
CA ASP A 163 -23.72 0.53 -10.04
C ASP A 163 -23.54 -0.28 -8.75
N ASP A 164 -22.94 -1.47 -8.85
CA ASP A 164 -22.67 -2.34 -7.72
C ASP A 164 -21.33 -3.07 -7.90
N ALA A 165 -20.34 -2.74 -7.06
CA ALA A 165 -19.01 -3.34 -7.10
C ALA A 165 -19.02 -4.85 -6.74
N GLU A 166 -20.03 -5.32 -5.98
CA GLU A 166 -20.15 -6.72 -5.59
C GLU A 166 -20.58 -7.64 -6.76
N GLN A 167 -21.25 -7.08 -7.76
CA GLN A 167 -21.70 -7.83 -8.93
C GLN A 167 -20.63 -7.99 -10.01
N VAL A 168 -19.45 -7.38 -9.81
CA VAL A 168 -18.36 -7.46 -10.79
C VAL A 168 -17.59 -8.76 -10.65
N ASP A 169 -17.42 -9.48 -11.76
CA ASP A 169 -16.43 -10.56 -11.86
C ASP A 169 -15.02 -9.95 -11.85
N LEU A 170 -14.51 -9.77 -10.62
CA LEU A 170 -13.27 -9.06 -10.37
C LEU A 170 -12.06 -9.80 -10.94
N GLU A 171 -12.05 -11.15 -10.89
CA GLU A 171 -10.93 -11.95 -11.39
C GLU A 171 -10.81 -11.84 -12.91
N SER A 172 -11.92 -11.98 -13.64
CA SER A 172 -11.94 -11.90 -15.09
C SER A 172 -11.63 -10.48 -15.57
N ARG A 173 -12.42 -9.49 -15.12
CA ARG A 173 -12.28 -8.09 -15.58
C ARG A 173 -11.00 -7.42 -15.08
N GLY A 174 -10.57 -7.74 -13.86
CA GLY A 174 -9.33 -7.23 -13.29
C GLY A 174 -8.12 -7.69 -14.10
N SER A 175 -8.01 -9.00 -14.33
CA SER A 175 -6.92 -9.59 -15.13
C SER A 175 -6.90 -9.09 -16.57
N GLU A 176 -8.07 -9.01 -17.25
CA GLU A 176 -8.17 -8.48 -18.61
C GLU A 176 -7.69 -7.02 -18.69
N THR A 177 -8.13 -6.18 -17.75
CA THR A 177 -7.77 -4.75 -17.72
C THR A 177 -6.30 -4.54 -17.34
N GLU A 178 -5.77 -5.31 -16.39
CA GLU A 178 -4.35 -5.26 -16.02
C GLU A 178 -3.44 -5.40 -17.25
N HIS A 179 -3.80 -6.30 -18.16
CA HIS A 179 -3.01 -6.64 -19.35
C HIS A 179 -3.48 -5.91 -20.63
N HIS A 180 -4.40 -4.95 -20.50
CA HIS A 180 -4.88 -4.21 -21.65
C HIS A 180 -3.76 -3.40 -22.33
N ALA A 181 -3.74 -3.37 -23.66
CA ALA A 181 -2.68 -2.75 -24.47
C ALA A 181 -2.44 -1.26 -24.18
N LEU A 182 -3.43 -0.56 -23.60
CA LEU A 182 -3.28 0.82 -23.16
C LEU A 182 -2.33 0.98 -21.95
N PHE A 183 -2.06 -0.09 -21.19
CA PHE A 183 -1.19 -0.10 -20.03
C PHE A 183 0.06 -0.97 -20.29
N PRO A 184 1.08 -0.45 -20.97
CA PRO A 184 2.28 -1.22 -21.30
C PRO A 184 3.06 -1.73 -20.08
N GLU A 185 2.94 -1.02 -18.94
CA GLU A 185 3.51 -1.41 -17.65
C GLU A 185 2.52 -2.15 -16.76
N ARG A 186 1.35 -2.60 -17.31
CA ARG A 186 0.19 -3.09 -16.57
C ARG A 186 -0.39 -2.04 -15.63
N THR A 187 -1.50 -2.35 -14.96
CA THR A 187 -2.20 -1.42 -14.07
C THR A 187 -2.87 -2.13 -12.90
N ASN A 188 -3.06 -1.43 -11.80
CA ASN A 188 -4.01 -1.82 -10.76
C ASN A 188 -5.42 -1.45 -11.23
N VAL A 189 -6.40 -2.29 -10.95
CA VAL A 189 -7.78 -2.11 -11.42
C VAL A 189 -8.72 -2.03 -10.23
N GLN A 190 -9.57 -0.99 -10.22
CA GLN A 190 -10.56 -0.78 -9.18
C GLN A 190 -11.95 -0.74 -9.76
N PHE A 191 -12.90 -1.38 -9.08
CA PHE A 191 -14.32 -1.25 -9.33
C PHE A 191 -14.96 -0.60 -8.11
N ALA A 192 -15.55 0.59 -8.30
CA ALA A 192 -16.13 1.38 -7.23
C ALA A 192 -17.58 1.74 -7.51
N SER A 193 -18.42 1.68 -6.49
CA SER A 193 -19.80 2.17 -6.50
C SER A 193 -19.99 3.26 -5.45
N VAL A 194 -20.81 4.28 -5.79
CA VAL A 194 -21.20 5.34 -4.85
C VAL A 194 -22.36 4.81 -4.02
N ILE A 195 -22.11 4.56 -2.73
CA ILE A 195 -23.13 3.99 -1.84
C ILE A 195 -23.85 5.06 -0.98
N ALA A 196 -23.21 6.22 -0.80
CA ALA A 196 -23.80 7.39 -0.17
C ALA A 196 -22.98 8.65 -0.58
N PRO A 197 -23.44 9.87 -0.26
CA PRO A 197 -22.64 11.07 -0.48
C PRO A 197 -21.25 10.96 0.16
N ASN A 198 -20.20 11.13 -0.66
CA ASN A 198 -18.79 10.98 -0.25
C ASN A 198 -18.47 9.62 0.40
N HIS A 199 -19.17 8.57 0.00
CA HIS A 199 -18.94 7.21 0.48
C HIS A 199 -18.96 6.23 -0.68
N LEU A 200 -17.86 5.52 -0.86
CA LEU A 200 -17.65 4.56 -1.92
C LEU A 200 -17.52 3.14 -1.36
N ARG A 201 -17.99 2.16 -2.10
CA ARG A 201 -17.57 0.77 -1.96
C ARG A 201 -16.60 0.45 -3.08
N MET A 202 -15.42 -0.11 -2.77
CA MET A 202 -14.39 -0.43 -3.76
C MET A 202 -13.89 -1.86 -3.58
N ARG A 203 -13.72 -2.56 -4.70
CA ARG A 203 -12.98 -3.82 -4.79
C ARG A 203 -11.80 -3.64 -5.74
N VAL A 204 -10.70 -4.35 -5.47
CA VAL A 204 -9.42 -4.13 -6.15
C VAL A 204 -8.80 -5.41 -6.67
N TRP A 205 -8.26 -5.32 -7.88
CA TRP A 205 -7.31 -6.23 -8.47
C TRP A 205 -5.96 -5.52 -8.55
N GLU A 206 -4.97 -5.97 -7.78
CA GLU A 206 -3.63 -5.36 -7.77
C GLU A 206 -2.73 -5.97 -8.83
N ARG A 207 -1.98 -5.13 -9.50
CA ARG A 207 -1.02 -5.46 -10.54
C ARG A 207 -0.03 -6.54 -10.07
N GLY A 208 -0.01 -7.69 -10.74
CA GLY A 208 0.88 -8.81 -10.45
C GLY A 208 0.54 -9.63 -9.20
N VAL A 209 -0.54 -9.27 -8.49
CA VAL A 209 -0.97 -9.93 -7.26
C VAL A 209 -2.35 -10.57 -7.39
N GLY A 210 -3.31 -9.85 -7.97
CA GLY A 210 -4.70 -10.29 -8.07
C GLY A 210 -5.61 -9.60 -7.05
N VAL A 211 -6.66 -10.29 -6.60
CA VAL A 211 -7.61 -9.76 -5.61
C VAL A 211 -6.94 -9.63 -4.24
N THR A 212 -7.03 -8.43 -3.65
CA THR A 212 -6.53 -8.14 -2.30
C THR A 212 -7.61 -7.50 -1.44
N LEU A 213 -7.48 -7.62 -0.11
CA LEU A 213 -8.44 -7.08 0.85
C LEU A 213 -8.40 -5.55 0.96
N ALA A 214 -7.24 -4.94 0.71
CA ALA A 214 -7.04 -3.50 0.80
C ALA A 214 -5.80 -3.06 0.02
N SER A 215 -5.91 -1.95 -0.70
CA SER A 215 -4.80 -1.30 -1.41
C SER A 215 -4.85 0.21 -1.17
N GLY A 216 -3.79 0.74 -0.57
CA GLY A 216 -3.73 2.17 -0.22
C GLY A 216 -3.66 3.08 -1.43
N SER A 217 -2.78 2.79 -2.40
CA SER A 217 -2.65 3.58 -3.63
C SER A 217 -3.92 3.50 -4.49
N SER A 218 -4.57 2.33 -4.54
CA SER A 218 -5.86 2.14 -5.22
C SER A 218 -6.96 2.97 -4.59
N SER A 219 -7.02 3.05 -3.26
CA SER A 219 -7.98 3.90 -2.55
C SER A 219 -7.77 5.38 -2.87
N CYS A 220 -6.52 5.84 -2.86
CA CYS A 220 -6.17 7.21 -3.24
C CYS A 220 -6.55 7.51 -4.69
N ALA A 221 -6.19 6.63 -5.63
CA ALA A 221 -6.52 6.78 -7.04
C ALA A 221 -8.04 6.84 -7.28
N THR A 222 -8.79 5.97 -6.59
CA THR A 222 -10.26 5.92 -6.69
C THR A 222 -10.90 7.20 -6.15
N ALA A 223 -10.45 7.71 -5.00
CA ALA A 223 -10.95 8.98 -4.45
C ALA A 223 -10.70 10.15 -5.39
N VAL A 224 -9.49 10.25 -5.95
CA VAL A 224 -9.13 11.27 -6.94
C VAL A 224 -9.98 11.14 -8.21
N ALA A 225 -10.15 9.92 -8.73
CA ALA A 225 -10.97 9.65 -9.90
C ALA A 225 -12.45 10.04 -9.67
N ALA A 226 -13.00 9.69 -8.50
CA ALA A 226 -14.39 10.04 -8.13
C ALA A 226 -14.60 11.55 -8.04
N ALA A 227 -13.67 12.26 -7.40
CA ALA A 227 -13.71 13.72 -7.30
C ALA A 227 -13.58 14.40 -8.67
N ARG A 228 -12.67 13.94 -9.55
CA ARG A 228 -12.52 14.44 -10.93
C ARG A 228 -13.76 14.25 -11.77
N ARG A 229 -14.50 13.15 -11.54
CA ARG A 229 -15.78 12.88 -12.23
C ARG A 229 -16.98 13.60 -11.60
N GLY A 230 -16.80 14.29 -10.50
CA GLY A 230 -17.89 14.96 -9.77
C GLY A 230 -18.85 13.99 -9.09
N LEU A 231 -18.43 12.73 -8.85
CA LEU A 231 -19.22 11.72 -8.15
C LEU A 231 -19.17 11.92 -6.62
N THR A 232 -18.07 12.47 -6.12
CA THR A 232 -17.86 12.78 -4.71
C THR A 232 -17.14 14.11 -4.56
N GLY A 233 -17.05 14.63 -3.32
CA GLY A 233 -16.08 15.66 -2.96
C GLY A 233 -14.66 15.10 -2.88
N ARG A 234 -13.71 15.93 -2.40
CA ARG A 234 -12.30 15.57 -2.23
C ARG A 234 -12.00 14.80 -0.92
N SER A 235 -12.98 14.67 -0.03
CA SER A 235 -12.90 13.92 1.22
C SER A 235 -13.92 12.78 1.15
N VAL A 236 -13.43 11.54 1.20
CA VAL A 236 -14.21 10.34 0.87
C VAL A 236 -13.92 9.22 1.85
N THR A 237 -14.95 8.55 2.31
CA THR A 237 -14.85 7.25 2.99
C THR A 237 -14.93 6.14 1.95
N ILE A 238 -14.08 5.13 2.05
CA ILE A 238 -14.07 3.97 1.14
C ILE A 238 -14.16 2.68 1.93
N ASP A 239 -15.21 1.90 1.69
CA ASP A 239 -15.34 0.53 2.18
C ASP A 239 -14.59 -0.42 1.24
N LEU A 240 -13.67 -1.18 1.79
CA LEU A 240 -12.87 -2.22 1.16
C LEU A 240 -13.28 -3.60 1.71
N ASP A 241 -12.81 -4.68 1.10
CA ASP A 241 -13.03 -6.04 1.64
C ASP A 241 -12.40 -6.21 3.04
N GLY A 242 -11.28 -5.52 3.30
CA GLY A 242 -10.57 -5.56 4.58
C GLY A 242 -11.03 -4.55 5.64
N GLY A 243 -11.94 -3.65 5.30
CA GLY A 243 -12.44 -2.61 6.22
C GLY A 243 -12.54 -1.23 5.58
N GLN A 244 -12.57 -0.19 6.39
CA GLN A 244 -12.84 1.18 5.94
C GLN A 244 -11.60 2.06 6.01
N ILE A 245 -11.45 2.94 5.02
CA ILE A 245 -10.38 3.94 4.94
C ILE A 245 -10.95 5.31 4.57
N GLN A 246 -10.35 6.37 5.10
CA GLN A 246 -10.64 7.75 4.73
C GLN A 246 -9.56 8.25 3.78
N VAL A 247 -9.97 8.94 2.70
CA VAL A 247 -9.05 9.59 1.76
C VAL A 247 -9.43 11.05 1.58
N ASP A 248 -8.45 11.93 1.76
CA ASP A 248 -8.59 13.37 1.59
C ASP A 248 -7.63 13.86 0.50
N TRP A 249 -8.14 14.34 -0.61
CA TRP A 249 -7.34 15.00 -1.63
C TRP A 249 -7.21 16.49 -1.33
N ARG A 250 -6.10 16.85 -0.69
CA ARG A 250 -5.76 18.20 -0.26
C ARG A 250 -4.85 18.90 -1.26
N ASP A 251 -4.57 20.17 -1.01
CA ASP A 251 -3.65 20.94 -1.86
C ASP A 251 -2.19 20.50 -1.72
N ASP A 252 -1.82 19.87 -0.60
CA ASP A 252 -0.49 19.31 -0.31
C ASP A 252 -0.34 17.83 -0.71
N GLY A 253 -1.37 17.22 -1.31
CA GLY A 253 -1.35 15.83 -1.76
C GLY A 253 -2.59 15.04 -1.35
N VAL A 254 -2.53 13.73 -1.57
CA VAL A 254 -3.59 12.78 -1.21
C VAL A 254 -3.24 12.12 0.12
N TRP A 255 -4.03 12.41 1.14
CA TRP A 255 -3.89 11.83 2.46
C TRP A 255 -4.78 10.60 2.62
N MET A 256 -4.22 9.53 3.14
CA MET A 256 -4.91 8.27 3.40
C MET A 256 -4.85 7.96 4.89
N ALA A 257 -6.00 7.84 5.55
CA ALA A 257 -6.12 7.60 6.98
C ALA A 257 -6.92 6.34 7.28
N GLY A 258 -6.46 5.56 8.24
CA GLY A 258 -7.15 4.34 8.65
C GLY A 258 -6.49 3.66 9.84
N PRO A 259 -7.15 2.62 10.39
CA PRO A 259 -6.61 1.85 11.49
C PRO A 259 -5.42 1.00 11.05
N THR A 260 -4.60 0.64 12.03
CA THR A 260 -3.48 -0.29 11.89
C THR A 260 -3.54 -1.31 13.02
N ALA A 261 -3.03 -2.50 12.80
CA ALA A 261 -2.93 -3.51 13.84
C ALA A 261 -1.50 -4.03 13.96
N HIS A 262 -0.98 -4.02 15.18
CA HIS A 262 0.19 -4.79 15.59
C HIS A 262 -0.36 -6.12 16.16
N VAL A 263 -0.08 -7.23 15.48
CA VAL A 263 -0.71 -8.51 15.77
C VAL A 263 0.10 -9.28 16.82
N PHE A 264 1.40 -9.40 16.60
CA PHE A 264 2.34 -10.05 17.53
C PHE A 264 3.80 -9.70 17.20
N ASP A 265 4.68 -9.94 18.16
CA ASP A 265 6.12 -9.93 18.00
C ASP A 265 6.65 -11.35 17.89
N GLY A 266 7.67 -11.55 17.05
CA GLY A 266 8.32 -12.83 16.87
C GLY A 266 9.84 -12.70 16.79
N VAL A 267 10.51 -13.84 16.82
CA VAL A 267 11.97 -13.93 16.64
C VAL A 267 12.25 -15.11 15.73
N PHE A 268 12.96 -14.87 14.62
CA PHE A 268 13.41 -15.98 13.76
C PHE A 268 14.44 -16.84 14.50
N THR A 269 14.26 -18.16 14.42
CA THR A 269 15.21 -19.12 14.99
C THR A 269 16.48 -19.18 14.15
N LEU A 270 17.61 -19.50 14.79
CA LEU A 270 18.85 -19.69 14.05
C LEU A 270 18.73 -20.82 13.03
N GLU A 271 18.03 -21.89 13.37
CA GLU A 271 17.79 -23.01 12.48
C GLU A 271 17.07 -22.59 11.19
N PHE A 272 16.10 -21.64 11.29
CA PHE A 272 15.43 -21.08 10.12
C PHE A 272 16.39 -20.22 9.30
N LEU A 273 17.14 -19.30 9.94
CA LEU A 273 18.04 -18.39 9.27
C LEU A 273 19.23 -19.08 8.57
N GLU A 274 19.69 -20.22 9.10
CA GLU A 274 20.80 -21.01 8.52
C GLU A 274 20.37 -21.87 7.34
N ARG A 275 19.06 -22.08 7.12
CA ARG A 275 18.51 -22.90 6.01
C ARG A 275 18.20 -22.10 4.75
N VAL A 276 18.22 -20.79 4.81
CA VAL A 276 17.81 -19.85 3.76
C VAL A 276 18.95 -18.88 3.45
#